data_8836ede1e4ca4572a0b6de4b52b42de7
#
_entry.id   8836ede1e4ca4572a0b6de4b52b42de7
#
_cell.length_a   1.000
_cell.length_b   1.000
_cell.length_c   1.000
_cell.angle_alpha   90.00
_cell.angle_beta   90.00
_cell.angle_gamma   90.00
#
_symmetry.space_group_name_H-M   'P 1'
#
loop_
_entity.id
_entity.type
_entity.pdbx_description
1 polymer ?
#
loop_
_entity_poly.entity_id
_entity_poly.type
_entity_poly.pdbx_seq_one_letter_code
_entity_poly.pdbx_strand_id
1 'polypeptide(L)'
;YCQAYFEYDTKKSFGITKSHLRFGRHPISSTYYVSRADFVACHNQTYLTKYDIISELKPHGSFLLNCEWKEDELEQHIPGDILRYIAENDIHFYIIDANKESQALGLGNRSNMVLQAAFFKLARVIPVEDAVAHMKDAVKKTYGLKGEKVVNMNIAAVDAGINALVEVHVKPEWKNLTGAAIQPPRADVPDIIRNILVPINAQKGDDLPVSAFKGMEDGTMPLGTSQYEKRGIATHLPVWDKDECIQCNRCSMCCPHAAIRPVLLIEEEKKSVPAGFETVPAKGLGKDSPYSFRMQVSPYDCLGCGVCLTACPAEGALTMTSFEDMKPEQTLFDEVAMNESYLKKDVINDKSVKNVQFAKPYFQFSAACAGCAETTYIKLLSQLFGDRMYIGNAAGCSSAISGGAPILPYCKDCQGHGPAWEHSLFEDNAEFLSLIHISEPTRRS
;
A
#
# COMPACT_ATOMS: atom_id res chain seq x y z
N TYR A 1 21.88 -27.05 6.79
CA TYR A 1 20.51 -27.19 6.34
C TYR A 1 19.76 -25.89 6.55
N CYS A 2 18.82 -25.58 5.65
CA CYS A 2 17.92 -24.43 5.79
C CYS A 2 16.51 -24.82 5.36
N GLN A 3 15.52 -24.13 5.93
CA GLN A 3 14.11 -24.27 5.60
C GLN A 3 13.51 -22.87 5.56
N ALA A 4 12.62 -22.62 4.59
CA ALA A 4 11.91 -21.36 4.45
C ALA A 4 10.42 -21.62 4.23
N TYR A 5 9.59 -20.92 4.96
CA TYR A 5 8.16 -20.77 4.73
C TYR A 5 7.82 -19.30 4.58
N PHE A 6 6.84 -19.00 3.75
CA PHE A 6 6.41 -17.62 3.49
C PHE A 6 4.92 -17.50 3.78
N GLU A 7 4.58 -16.52 4.56
CA GLU A 7 3.20 -16.13 4.86
C GLU A 7 2.92 -14.81 4.14
N TYR A 8 1.87 -14.79 3.32
CA TYR A 8 1.50 -13.66 2.48
C TYR A 8 0.15 -13.10 2.91
N ASP A 9 -0.05 -11.80 2.67
CA ASP A 9 -1.37 -11.21 2.67
C ASP A 9 -1.95 -11.12 1.23
N THR A 10 -3.15 -10.56 1.09
CA THR A 10 -3.87 -10.47 -0.18
C THR A 10 -3.36 -9.38 -1.12
N LYS A 11 -2.42 -8.51 -0.68
CA LYS A 11 -1.94 -7.38 -1.49
C LYS A 11 -0.83 -7.80 -2.45
N LYS A 12 -0.89 -7.29 -3.68
CA LYS A 12 0.16 -7.52 -4.69
C LYS A 12 1.43 -6.71 -4.43
N SER A 13 1.31 -5.54 -3.77
CA SER A 13 2.45 -4.70 -3.37
C SER A 13 2.22 -4.10 -2.00
N PHE A 14 3.30 -3.98 -1.23
CA PHE A 14 3.31 -3.38 0.10
C PHE A 14 2.35 -4.04 1.09
N GLY A 15 1.94 -5.27 0.81
CA GLY A 15 1.37 -6.13 1.81
C GLY A 15 2.48 -6.76 2.66
N ILE A 16 2.12 -7.27 3.83
CA ILE A 16 3.09 -7.97 4.65
C ILE A 16 3.44 -9.33 4.05
N THR A 17 4.72 -9.66 4.05
CA THR A 17 5.22 -11.02 3.84
C THR A 17 6.10 -11.37 5.01
N LYS A 18 5.75 -12.40 5.77
CA LYS A 18 6.63 -12.96 6.79
C LYS A 18 7.44 -14.11 6.18
N SER A 19 8.76 -14.01 6.28
CA SER A 19 9.68 -15.07 5.86
C SER A 19 10.16 -15.81 7.10
N HIS A 20 9.68 -17.02 7.31
CA HIS A 20 10.06 -17.88 8.42
C HIS A 20 11.25 -18.73 8.02
N LEU A 21 12.44 -18.36 8.48
CA LEU A 21 13.68 -19.01 8.12
C LEU A 21 14.23 -19.84 9.29
N ARG A 22 14.66 -21.06 9.02
CA ARG A 22 15.35 -21.91 9.98
C ARG A 22 16.67 -22.37 9.40
N PHE A 23 17.70 -22.29 10.21
CA PHE A 23 19.04 -22.77 9.88
C PHE A 23 19.50 -23.75 10.95
N GLY A 24 20.14 -24.85 10.54
CA GLY A 24 20.58 -25.89 11.47
C GLY A 24 21.65 -26.77 10.88
N ARG A 25 22.37 -27.51 11.77
CA ARG A 25 23.41 -28.49 11.39
C ARG A 25 22.82 -29.86 11.01
N HIS A 26 21.55 -30.08 11.31
CA HIS A 26 20.81 -31.30 11.01
C HIS A 26 19.62 -31.01 10.08
N PRO A 27 19.07 -32.02 9.37
CA PRO A 27 17.87 -31.86 8.58
C PRO A 27 16.73 -31.24 9.37
N ILE A 28 16.01 -30.29 8.76
CA ILE A 28 14.90 -29.57 9.37
C ILE A 28 13.61 -30.09 8.73
N SER A 29 12.72 -30.66 9.55
CA SER A 29 11.44 -31.19 9.13
C SER A 29 10.24 -30.50 9.80
N SER A 30 10.41 -29.26 10.28
CA SER A 30 9.37 -28.47 10.91
C SER A 30 8.30 -28.08 9.90
N THR A 31 7.02 -28.35 10.17
CA THR A 31 5.88 -28.06 9.30
C THR A 31 5.07 -26.87 9.75
N TYR A 32 5.61 -26.06 10.64
CA TYR A 32 4.97 -24.90 11.27
C TYR A 32 5.82 -23.65 11.15
N TYR A 33 5.20 -22.48 11.31
CA TYR A 33 5.86 -21.19 11.28
C TYR A 33 6.80 -21.01 12.49
N VAL A 34 7.72 -20.05 12.39
CA VAL A 34 8.59 -19.68 13.51
C VAL A 34 7.77 -18.78 14.43
N SER A 35 7.60 -19.20 15.69
CA SER A 35 6.91 -18.44 16.73
C SER A 35 7.86 -17.91 17.83
N ARG A 36 9.15 -18.32 17.76
CA ARG A 36 10.21 -17.88 18.66
C ARG A 36 11.49 -17.68 17.87
N ALA A 37 11.72 -16.44 17.43
CA ALA A 37 12.82 -16.09 16.56
C ALA A 37 14.06 -15.65 17.35
N ASP A 38 15.25 -15.98 16.85
CA ASP A 38 16.51 -15.42 17.35
C ASP A 38 16.84 -14.08 16.69
N PHE A 39 16.24 -13.83 15.50
CA PHE A 39 16.42 -12.62 14.70
C PHE A 39 15.11 -12.25 14.04
N VAL A 40 14.73 -10.97 14.11
CA VAL A 40 13.60 -10.38 13.38
C VAL A 40 14.09 -9.16 12.61
N ALA A 41 13.70 -9.05 11.34
CA ALA A 41 13.94 -7.86 10.53
C ALA A 41 12.62 -7.25 10.04
N CYS A 42 12.42 -5.98 10.36
CA CYS A 42 11.33 -5.18 9.83
C CYS A 42 11.85 -4.33 8.67
N HIS A 43 11.45 -4.68 7.45
CA HIS A 43 11.97 -4.06 6.23
C HIS A 43 11.26 -2.74 5.87
N ASN A 44 10.19 -2.37 6.58
CA ASN A 44 9.47 -1.11 6.36
C ASN A 44 9.01 -0.54 7.70
N GLN A 45 9.47 0.68 8.01
CA GLN A 45 9.13 1.38 9.25
C GLN A 45 7.62 1.56 9.49
N THR A 46 6.80 1.63 8.43
CA THR A 46 5.35 1.78 8.56
C THR A 46 4.67 0.54 9.14
N TYR A 47 5.33 -0.62 9.16
CA TYR A 47 4.80 -1.85 9.75
C TYR A 47 4.75 -1.81 11.26
N LEU A 48 5.57 -1.00 11.92
CA LEU A 48 5.62 -0.89 13.38
C LEU A 48 4.29 -0.49 14.01
N THR A 49 3.44 0.25 13.29
CA THR A 49 2.13 0.70 13.78
C THR A 49 0.96 -0.14 13.29
N LYS A 50 1.22 -1.22 12.53
CA LYS A 50 0.19 -2.02 11.87
C LYS A 50 0.19 -3.47 12.26
N TYR A 51 1.38 -4.01 12.52
CA TYR A 51 1.58 -5.43 12.78
C TYR A 51 2.33 -5.65 14.07
N ASP A 52 2.10 -6.79 14.69
CA ASP A 52 2.93 -7.26 15.79
C ASP A 52 4.26 -7.78 15.21
N ILE A 53 5.29 -6.95 15.29
CA ILE A 53 6.60 -7.25 14.69
C ILE A 53 7.54 -7.91 15.69
N ILE A 54 7.35 -7.67 17.00
CA ILE A 54 8.40 -7.92 18.00
C ILE A 54 8.09 -9.09 18.95
N SER A 55 6.82 -9.47 19.13
CA SER A 55 6.42 -10.44 20.18
C SER A 55 6.99 -11.84 19.97
N GLU A 56 7.32 -12.21 18.74
CA GLU A 56 7.94 -13.50 18.41
C GLU A 56 9.46 -13.53 18.66
N LEU A 57 10.09 -12.39 18.94
CA LEU A 57 11.54 -12.32 19.19
C LEU A 57 11.86 -12.80 20.60
N LYS A 58 12.82 -13.73 20.73
CA LYS A 58 13.28 -14.22 22.02
C LYS A 58 14.04 -13.14 22.81
N PRO A 59 14.06 -13.22 24.14
CA PRO A 59 14.99 -12.44 24.93
C PRO A 59 16.44 -12.62 24.42
N HIS A 60 17.22 -11.54 24.44
CA HIS A 60 18.58 -11.46 23.90
C HIS A 60 18.68 -11.71 22.37
N GLY A 61 17.55 -11.70 21.67
CA GLY A 61 17.52 -11.78 20.21
C GLY A 61 17.96 -10.47 19.54
N SER A 62 18.05 -10.49 18.20
CA SER A 62 18.42 -9.31 17.42
C SER A 62 17.26 -8.78 16.62
N PHE A 63 17.02 -7.47 16.70
CA PHE A 63 16.02 -6.77 15.91
C PHE A 63 16.70 -5.81 14.92
N LEU A 64 16.37 -5.91 13.64
CA LEU A 64 16.80 -5.00 12.60
C LEU A 64 15.62 -4.22 12.05
N LEU A 65 15.69 -2.89 12.07
CA LEU A 65 14.71 -2.01 11.47
C LEU A 65 15.30 -1.27 10.26
N ASN A 66 14.66 -1.39 9.11
CA ASN A 66 14.95 -0.53 7.96
C ASN A 66 14.12 0.75 8.09
N CYS A 67 14.77 1.86 8.39
CA CYS A 67 14.13 3.16 8.57
C CYS A 67 15.08 4.30 8.14
N GLU A 68 14.50 5.47 7.89
CA GLU A 68 15.21 6.70 7.56
C GLU A 68 15.59 7.54 8.80
N TRP A 69 15.14 7.11 9.97
CA TRP A 69 15.37 7.81 11.23
C TRP A 69 16.77 7.57 11.78
N LYS A 70 17.31 8.59 12.45
CA LYS A 70 18.55 8.48 13.21
C LYS A 70 18.27 7.94 14.61
N GLU A 71 19.32 7.52 15.30
CA GLU A 71 19.23 6.95 16.64
C GLU A 71 18.55 7.88 17.66
N ASP A 72 18.80 9.19 17.58
CA ASP A 72 18.24 10.21 18.45
C ASP A 72 16.75 10.54 18.16
N GLU A 73 16.25 10.14 17.01
CA GLU A 73 14.85 10.35 16.57
C GLU A 73 13.93 9.16 16.91
N LEU A 74 14.48 8.00 17.26
CA LEU A 74 13.72 6.74 17.37
C LEU A 74 12.58 6.80 18.39
N GLU A 75 12.77 7.47 19.52
CA GLU A 75 11.74 7.59 20.56
C GLU A 75 10.50 8.39 20.11
N GLN A 76 10.66 9.22 19.10
CA GLN A 76 9.55 10.01 18.55
C GLN A 76 8.70 9.23 17.55
N HIS A 77 9.30 8.20 16.95
CA HIS A 77 8.72 7.47 15.82
C HIS A 77 8.33 6.03 16.14
N ILE A 78 9.06 5.37 17.04
CA ILE A 78 8.78 3.99 17.42
C ILE A 78 7.76 3.94 18.55
N PRO A 79 6.67 3.14 18.45
CA PRO A 79 5.71 2.97 19.53
C PRO A 79 6.35 2.53 20.85
N GLY A 80 5.87 3.10 21.96
CA GLY A 80 6.46 2.87 23.27
C GLY A 80 6.43 1.43 23.75
N ASP A 81 5.44 0.63 23.35
CA ASP A 81 5.36 -0.81 23.66
C ASP A 81 6.47 -1.62 22.96
N ILE A 82 6.86 -1.25 21.75
CA ILE A 82 7.98 -1.87 21.03
C ILE A 82 9.31 -1.53 21.72
N LEU A 83 9.55 -0.25 22.03
CA LEU A 83 10.76 0.18 22.75
C LEU A 83 10.85 -0.46 24.14
N ARG A 84 9.72 -0.55 24.84
CA ARG A 84 9.64 -1.25 26.13
C ARG A 84 10.01 -2.72 25.99
N TYR A 85 9.44 -3.44 25.01
CA TYR A 85 9.77 -4.84 24.76
C TYR A 85 11.28 -5.04 24.51
N ILE A 86 11.88 -4.17 23.69
CA ILE A 86 13.31 -4.18 23.40
C ILE A 86 14.13 -4.06 24.68
N ALA A 87 13.78 -3.11 25.56
CA ALA A 87 14.52 -2.87 26.80
C ALA A 87 14.28 -3.93 27.86
N GLU A 88 13.04 -4.47 27.98
CA GLU A 88 12.70 -5.51 28.98
C GLU A 88 13.33 -6.86 28.66
N ASN A 89 13.55 -7.16 27.36
CA ASN A 89 14.07 -8.45 26.90
C ASN A 89 15.56 -8.39 26.47
N ASP A 90 16.26 -7.29 26.77
CA ASP A 90 17.68 -7.07 26.40
C ASP A 90 17.94 -7.37 24.92
N ILE A 91 17.11 -6.85 24.00
CA ILE A 91 17.21 -7.07 22.58
C ILE A 91 18.38 -6.27 21.99
N HIS A 92 19.18 -6.92 21.15
CA HIS A 92 20.18 -6.23 20.34
C HIS A 92 19.49 -5.50 19.19
N PHE A 93 19.37 -4.17 19.28
CA PHE A 93 18.63 -3.37 18.32
C PHE A 93 19.57 -2.72 17.29
N TYR A 94 19.20 -2.85 16.01
CA TYR A 94 19.97 -2.30 14.88
C TYR A 94 19.03 -1.55 13.94
N ILE A 95 19.52 -0.46 13.34
CA ILE A 95 18.86 0.28 12.28
C ILE A 95 19.73 0.37 11.04
N ILE A 96 19.07 0.53 9.88
CA ILE A 96 19.71 0.75 8.58
C ILE A 96 18.77 1.56 7.70
N ASP A 97 19.30 2.51 6.92
CA ASP A 97 18.56 3.14 5.82
C ASP A 97 18.98 2.51 4.49
N ALA A 98 18.46 1.32 4.23
CA ALA A 98 18.78 0.55 3.03
C ALA A 98 18.25 1.20 1.75
N ASN A 99 17.23 2.04 1.83
CA ASN A 99 16.69 2.77 0.68
C ASN A 99 17.65 3.87 0.23
N LYS A 100 18.18 4.65 1.17
CA LYS A 100 19.19 5.67 0.91
C LYS A 100 20.46 5.07 0.29
N GLU A 101 20.95 3.97 0.86
CA GLU A 101 22.10 3.28 0.33
C GLU A 101 21.87 2.79 -1.11
N SER A 102 20.70 2.20 -1.39
CA SER A 102 20.35 1.71 -2.72
C SER A 102 20.20 2.85 -3.73
N GLN A 103 19.62 3.97 -3.34
CA GLN A 103 19.49 5.16 -4.19
C GLN A 103 20.86 5.76 -4.54
N ALA A 104 21.76 5.87 -3.55
CA ALA A 104 23.11 6.37 -3.76
C ALA A 104 23.91 5.52 -4.76
N LEU A 105 23.62 4.22 -4.82
CA LEU A 105 24.24 3.27 -5.75
C LEU A 105 23.53 3.20 -7.12
N GLY A 106 22.46 3.97 -7.34
CA GLY A 106 21.68 3.97 -8.58
C GLY A 106 20.75 2.77 -8.74
N LEU A 107 20.47 2.03 -7.65
CA LEU A 107 19.54 0.90 -7.63
C LEU A 107 18.08 1.33 -7.40
N GLY A 108 17.82 2.63 -7.15
CA GLY A 108 16.51 3.14 -6.77
C GLY A 108 16.02 2.50 -5.47
N ASN A 109 14.78 2.02 -5.44
CA ASN A 109 14.20 1.40 -4.24
C ASN A 109 14.52 -0.11 -4.08
N ARG A 110 15.55 -0.62 -4.76
CA ARG A 110 15.93 -2.05 -4.74
C ARG A 110 16.91 -2.34 -3.61
N SER A 111 16.44 -2.32 -2.38
CA SER A 111 17.24 -2.47 -1.15
C SER A 111 17.51 -3.93 -0.73
N ASN A 112 17.04 -4.91 -1.49
CA ASN A 112 17.14 -6.32 -1.12
C ASN A 112 18.55 -6.82 -0.89
N MET A 113 19.54 -6.41 -1.70
CA MET A 113 20.95 -6.82 -1.51
C MET A 113 21.55 -6.22 -0.24
N VAL A 114 21.23 -4.97 0.07
CA VAL A 114 21.64 -4.28 1.28
C VAL A 114 21.09 -5.01 2.52
N LEU A 115 19.79 -5.27 2.55
CA LEU A 115 19.12 -5.93 3.67
C LEU A 115 19.55 -7.38 3.85
N GLN A 116 19.79 -8.12 2.76
CA GLN A 116 20.29 -9.49 2.82
C GLN A 116 21.72 -9.54 3.41
N ALA A 117 22.58 -8.60 3.06
CA ALA A 117 23.92 -8.52 3.64
C ALA A 117 23.86 -8.19 5.14
N ALA A 118 23.02 -7.24 5.53
CA ALA A 118 22.76 -6.91 6.91
C ALA A 118 22.28 -8.12 7.72
N PHE A 119 21.35 -8.92 7.15
CA PHE A 119 20.88 -10.17 7.75
C PHE A 119 22.06 -11.13 8.04
N PHE A 120 22.89 -11.44 7.05
CA PHE A 120 23.99 -12.37 7.26
C PHE A 120 25.02 -11.89 8.30
N LYS A 121 25.25 -10.56 8.36
CA LYS A 121 26.13 -9.98 9.39
C LYS A 121 25.57 -10.15 10.79
N LEU A 122 24.27 -9.95 10.98
CA LEU A 122 23.63 -9.99 12.29
C LEU A 122 23.24 -11.41 12.73
N ALA A 123 22.66 -12.20 11.84
CA ALA A 123 22.18 -13.54 12.15
C ALA A 123 23.31 -14.58 12.30
N ARG A 124 24.49 -14.33 11.72
CA ARG A 124 25.71 -15.15 11.83
C ARG A 124 25.48 -16.64 11.59
N VAL A 125 24.61 -16.97 10.65
CA VAL A 125 24.29 -18.36 10.28
C VAL A 125 25.45 -19.10 9.63
N ILE A 126 26.36 -18.34 9.00
CA ILE A 126 27.68 -18.74 8.49
C ILE A 126 28.67 -17.59 8.76
N PRO A 127 30.00 -17.83 8.66
CA PRO A 127 30.97 -16.73 8.76
C PRO A 127 30.63 -15.60 7.79
N VAL A 128 30.79 -14.36 8.25
CA VAL A 128 30.32 -13.17 7.48
C VAL A 128 31.12 -13.05 6.17
N GLU A 129 32.40 -13.34 6.19
CA GLU A 129 33.27 -13.30 5.02
C GLU A 129 32.80 -14.29 3.94
N ASP A 130 32.45 -15.51 4.36
CA ASP A 130 31.90 -16.54 3.45
C ASP A 130 30.55 -16.11 2.89
N ALA A 131 29.68 -15.56 3.72
CA ALA A 131 28.37 -15.04 3.29
C ALA A 131 28.53 -13.95 2.22
N VAL A 132 29.40 -12.97 2.45
CA VAL A 132 29.70 -11.89 1.51
C VAL A 132 30.26 -12.45 0.19
N ALA A 133 31.20 -13.39 0.26
CA ALA A 133 31.79 -14.03 -0.94
C ALA A 133 30.68 -14.74 -1.75
N HIS A 134 29.84 -15.55 -1.11
CA HIS A 134 28.74 -16.26 -1.77
C HIS A 134 27.71 -15.29 -2.34
N MET A 135 27.35 -14.20 -1.66
CA MET A 135 26.45 -13.19 -2.17
C MET A 135 27.02 -12.52 -3.43
N LYS A 136 28.29 -12.12 -3.42
CA LYS A 136 28.95 -11.49 -4.58
C LYS A 136 29.03 -12.45 -5.77
N ASP A 137 29.26 -13.74 -5.54
CA ASP A 137 29.23 -14.75 -6.60
C ASP A 137 27.82 -15.00 -7.15
N ALA A 138 26.81 -15.01 -6.28
CA ALA A 138 25.41 -15.09 -6.70
C ALA A 138 24.97 -13.87 -7.54
N VAL A 139 25.42 -12.67 -7.17
CA VAL A 139 25.21 -11.43 -7.95
C VAL A 139 25.81 -11.58 -9.34
N LYS A 140 27.05 -12.04 -9.48
CA LYS A 140 27.69 -12.24 -10.79
C LYS A 140 26.90 -13.24 -11.66
N LYS A 141 26.46 -14.35 -11.08
CA LYS A 141 25.66 -15.37 -11.78
C LYS A 141 24.29 -14.83 -12.23
N THR A 142 23.60 -14.10 -11.34
CA THR A 142 22.23 -13.64 -11.58
C THR A 142 22.16 -12.44 -12.53
N TYR A 143 23.09 -11.50 -12.38
CA TYR A 143 23.07 -10.23 -13.09
C TYR A 143 24.13 -10.11 -14.20
N GLY A 144 24.96 -11.13 -14.41
CA GLY A 144 26.05 -11.11 -15.40
C GLY A 144 25.58 -10.76 -16.82
N LEU A 145 24.43 -11.30 -17.24
CA LEU A 145 23.81 -10.99 -18.54
C LEU A 145 23.28 -9.56 -18.66
N LYS A 146 23.13 -8.83 -17.55
CA LYS A 146 22.65 -7.42 -17.54
C LYS A 146 23.79 -6.41 -17.65
N GLY A 147 25.04 -6.88 -17.75
CA GLY A 147 26.26 -6.08 -17.90
C GLY A 147 26.95 -5.73 -16.59
N GLU A 148 28.26 -5.42 -16.71
CA GLU A 148 29.15 -5.17 -15.57
C GLU A 148 28.68 -4.04 -14.65
N LYS A 149 28.06 -2.99 -15.19
CA LYS A 149 27.54 -1.88 -14.40
C LYS A 149 26.52 -2.39 -13.36
N VAL A 150 25.57 -3.23 -13.76
CA VAL A 150 24.53 -3.76 -12.88
C VAL A 150 25.14 -4.71 -11.84
N VAL A 151 26.11 -5.53 -12.24
CA VAL A 151 26.84 -6.42 -11.34
C VAL A 151 27.56 -5.61 -10.26
N ASN A 152 28.32 -4.59 -10.64
CA ASN A 152 29.11 -3.76 -9.73
C ASN A 152 28.22 -2.98 -8.76
N MET A 153 27.09 -2.45 -9.21
CA MET A 153 26.09 -1.78 -8.34
C MET A 153 25.57 -2.74 -7.26
N ASN A 154 25.25 -3.98 -7.62
CA ASN A 154 24.74 -4.97 -6.65
C ASN A 154 25.85 -5.48 -5.71
N ILE A 155 27.08 -5.62 -6.17
CA ILE A 155 28.23 -5.94 -5.31
C ILE A 155 28.45 -4.81 -4.29
N ALA A 156 28.42 -3.55 -4.72
CA ALA A 156 28.53 -2.41 -3.82
C ALA A 156 27.37 -2.36 -2.80
N ALA A 157 26.17 -2.79 -3.18
CA ALA A 157 25.03 -2.90 -2.26
C ALA A 157 25.25 -3.96 -1.16
N VAL A 158 25.94 -5.07 -1.47
CA VAL A 158 26.33 -6.04 -0.44
C VAL A 158 27.29 -5.41 0.56
N ASP A 159 28.30 -4.67 0.08
CA ASP A 159 29.28 -4.00 0.96
C ASP A 159 28.60 -2.90 1.79
N ALA A 160 27.67 -2.13 1.20
CA ALA A 160 26.88 -1.13 1.91
C ALA A 160 26.06 -1.75 3.04
N GLY A 161 25.39 -2.88 2.81
CA GLY A 161 24.59 -3.57 3.84
C GLY A 161 25.44 -4.05 5.05
N ILE A 162 26.72 -4.34 4.84
CA ILE A 162 27.66 -4.65 5.93
C ILE A 162 28.06 -3.39 6.70
N ASN A 163 28.26 -2.26 6.00
CA ASN A 163 28.90 -1.08 6.58
C ASN A 163 27.89 -0.04 7.13
N ALA A 164 26.68 0.00 6.61
CA ALA A 164 25.67 1.01 6.97
C ALA A 164 24.83 0.65 8.21
N LEU A 165 25.07 -0.52 8.82
CA LEU A 165 24.39 -0.93 10.06
C LEU A 165 24.80 -0.06 11.23
N VAL A 166 23.82 0.45 11.95
CA VAL A 166 23.99 1.18 13.20
C VAL A 166 23.43 0.34 14.36
N GLU A 167 24.23 0.05 15.36
CA GLU A 167 23.77 -0.55 16.61
C GLU A 167 23.22 0.55 17.52
N VAL A 168 21.98 0.39 17.96
CA VAL A 168 21.26 1.38 18.77
C VAL A 168 21.55 1.13 20.24
N HIS A 169 21.88 2.19 20.98
CA HIS A 169 22.00 2.11 22.43
C HIS A 169 20.61 2.01 23.08
N VAL A 170 20.28 0.82 23.60
CA VAL A 170 19.01 0.57 24.31
C VAL A 170 19.02 1.26 25.66
N LYS A 171 18.15 2.24 25.84
CA LYS A 171 18.08 3.03 27.07
C LYS A 171 17.26 2.31 28.14
N PRO A 172 17.74 2.20 29.40
CA PRO A 172 17.00 1.55 30.48
C PRO A 172 15.62 2.18 30.76
N GLU A 173 15.48 3.49 30.54
CA GLU A 173 14.24 4.23 30.70
C GLU A 173 13.12 3.81 29.74
N TRP A 174 13.45 3.17 28.62
CA TRP A 174 12.44 2.64 27.69
C TRP A 174 11.51 1.60 28.32
N LYS A 175 11.93 0.95 29.40
CA LYS A 175 11.08 0.02 30.20
C LYS A 175 9.82 0.70 30.75
N ASN A 176 9.83 2.02 30.91
CA ASN A 176 8.72 2.79 31.45
C ASN A 176 7.83 3.43 30.37
N LEU A 177 8.17 3.26 29.08
CA LEU A 177 7.38 3.85 28.00
C LEU A 177 6.01 3.18 27.89
N THR A 178 5.01 4.00 27.61
CA THR A 178 3.63 3.59 27.35
C THR A 178 3.24 3.97 25.92
N GLY A 179 2.32 3.25 25.34
CA GLY A 179 1.84 3.47 23.98
C GLY A 179 1.61 2.15 23.28
N ALA A 180 0.58 2.04 22.48
CA ALA A 180 0.26 0.86 21.72
C ALA A 180 0.67 1.06 20.25
N ALA A 181 1.41 0.12 19.69
CA ALA A 181 1.79 0.11 18.29
C ALA A 181 0.54 0.09 17.39
N ILE A 182 -0.40 -0.78 17.68
CA ILE A 182 -1.62 -0.96 16.90
C ILE A 182 -2.73 -0.13 17.52
N GLN A 183 -3.19 0.87 16.78
CA GLN A 183 -4.32 1.69 17.22
C GLN A 183 -5.65 0.94 17.01
N PRO A 184 -6.62 1.09 17.94
CA PRO A 184 -7.94 0.53 17.75
C PRO A 184 -8.61 1.14 16.51
N PRO A 185 -9.48 0.39 15.82
CA PRO A 185 -10.21 0.92 14.68
C PRO A 185 -11.11 2.08 15.09
N ARG A 186 -11.35 3.01 14.19
CA ARG A 186 -12.26 4.15 14.41
C ARG A 186 -13.67 3.63 14.79
N ALA A 187 -14.32 4.32 15.70
CA ALA A 187 -15.65 3.93 16.19
C ALA A 187 -16.76 4.08 15.12
N ASP A 188 -16.56 4.94 14.14
CA ASP A 188 -17.52 5.31 13.09
C ASP A 188 -17.46 4.40 11.85
N VAL A 189 -16.63 3.35 11.84
CA VAL A 189 -16.58 2.40 10.72
C VAL A 189 -17.63 1.29 10.88
N PRO A 190 -18.13 0.71 9.76
CA PRO A 190 -19.08 -0.41 9.78
C PRO A 190 -18.56 -1.61 10.59
N ASP A 191 -19.48 -2.39 11.18
CA ASP A 191 -19.13 -3.53 12.02
C ASP A 191 -18.25 -4.58 11.30
N ILE A 192 -18.51 -4.82 10.02
CA ILE A 192 -17.69 -5.74 9.21
C ILE A 192 -16.23 -5.26 9.12
N ILE A 193 -16.01 -3.96 9.05
CA ILE A 193 -14.65 -3.39 9.04
C ILE A 193 -13.98 -3.65 10.38
N ARG A 194 -14.65 -3.32 11.48
CA ARG A 194 -14.11 -3.46 12.84
C ARG A 194 -13.87 -4.91 13.22
N ASN A 195 -14.84 -5.78 12.90
CA ASN A 195 -14.87 -7.15 13.41
C ASN A 195 -14.21 -8.17 12.49
N ILE A 196 -14.01 -7.87 11.20
CA ILE A 196 -13.44 -8.80 10.22
C ILE A 196 -12.21 -8.20 9.53
N LEU A 197 -12.36 -7.04 8.84
CA LEU A 197 -11.28 -6.48 8.02
C LEU A 197 -10.06 -6.11 8.89
N VAL A 198 -10.28 -5.42 10.00
CA VAL A 198 -9.18 -4.98 10.87
C VAL A 198 -8.41 -6.16 11.48
N PRO A 199 -9.05 -7.20 12.07
CA PRO A 199 -8.35 -8.38 12.55
C PRO A 199 -7.57 -9.11 11.44
N ILE A 200 -8.16 -9.29 10.26
CA ILE A 200 -7.48 -9.96 9.13
C ILE A 200 -6.26 -9.15 8.67
N ASN A 201 -6.39 -7.84 8.54
CA ASN A 201 -5.27 -6.99 8.17
C ASN A 201 -4.15 -6.97 9.23
N ALA A 202 -4.51 -7.15 10.49
CA ALA A 202 -3.56 -7.28 11.60
C ALA A 202 -2.95 -8.69 11.74
N GLN A 203 -3.18 -9.59 10.77
CA GLN A 203 -2.72 -11.00 10.80
C GLN A 203 -3.31 -11.81 11.96
N LYS A 204 -4.53 -11.47 12.43
CA LYS A 204 -5.29 -12.14 13.48
C LYS A 204 -6.58 -12.77 12.96
N GLY A 205 -6.63 -13.07 11.67
CA GLY A 205 -7.80 -13.69 11.03
C GLY A 205 -8.14 -15.07 11.59
N ASP A 206 -7.14 -15.85 11.96
CA ASP A 206 -7.31 -17.19 12.55
C ASP A 206 -7.96 -17.17 13.95
N ASP A 207 -7.92 -16.03 14.64
CA ASP A 207 -8.59 -15.84 15.93
C ASP A 207 -10.10 -15.60 15.78
N LEU A 208 -10.58 -15.35 14.56
CA LEU A 208 -11.99 -15.08 14.30
C LEU A 208 -12.81 -16.37 14.37
N PRO A 209 -13.92 -16.39 15.14
CA PRO A 209 -14.82 -17.52 15.11
C PRO A 209 -15.58 -17.58 13.78
N VAL A 210 -15.99 -18.77 13.35
CA VAL A 210 -16.80 -18.97 12.13
C VAL A 210 -18.07 -18.11 12.13
N SER A 211 -18.66 -17.91 13.31
CA SER A 211 -19.84 -17.06 13.50
C SER A 211 -19.64 -15.57 13.19
N ALA A 212 -18.38 -15.10 13.08
CA ALA A 212 -18.10 -13.72 12.63
C ALA A 212 -18.56 -13.47 11.17
N PHE A 213 -18.65 -14.55 10.36
CA PHE A 213 -19.06 -14.51 8.96
C PHE A 213 -20.56 -14.80 8.75
N LYS A 214 -21.36 -14.75 9.83
CA LYS A 214 -22.79 -14.95 9.74
C LYS A 214 -23.44 -13.89 8.83
N GLY A 215 -24.26 -14.35 7.87
CA GLY A 215 -24.90 -13.50 6.84
C GLY A 215 -24.03 -13.35 5.57
N MET A 216 -22.93 -14.09 5.46
CA MET A 216 -22.05 -14.16 4.30
C MET A 216 -21.84 -15.62 3.84
N GLU A 217 -22.74 -16.52 4.23
CA GLU A 217 -22.65 -17.96 3.98
C GLU A 217 -22.76 -18.30 2.48
N ASP A 218 -23.36 -17.42 1.70
CA ASP A 218 -23.47 -17.51 0.23
C ASP A 218 -22.27 -16.89 -0.51
N GLY A 219 -21.25 -16.42 0.22
CA GLY A 219 -20.07 -15.76 -0.36
C GLY A 219 -20.29 -14.27 -0.68
N THR A 220 -21.44 -13.70 -0.36
CA THR A 220 -21.70 -12.26 -0.56
C THR A 220 -20.90 -11.42 0.44
N MET A 221 -20.16 -10.42 -0.07
CA MET A 221 -19.39 -9.49 0.73
C MET A 221 -19.79 -8.05 0.45
N PRO A 222 -19.84 -7.15 1.46
CA PRO A 222 -20.11 -5.74 1.25
C PRO A 222 -19.05 -5.08 0.37
N LEU A 223 -19.50 -4.34 -0.65
CA LEU A 223 -18.62 -3.61 -1.56
C LEU A 223 -18.00 -2.37 -0.91
N GLY A 224 -16.85 -1.93 -1.45
CA GLY A 224 -16.19 -0.68 -1.08
C GLY A 224 -15.43 -0.73 0.25
N THR A 225 -15.16 -1.91 0.79
CA THR A 225 -14.44 -2.08 2.06
C THR A 225 -12.99 -1.57 1.99
N SER A 226 -12.39 -1.53 0.80
CA SER A 226 -11.03 -1.03 0.58
C SER A 226 -10.81 0.43 1.03
N GLN A 227 -11.86 1.26 1.04
CA GLN A 227 -11.76 2.66 1.48
C GLN A 227 -11.41 2.81 2.98
N TYR A 228 -11.64 1.76 3.77
CA TYR A 228 -11.37 1.74 5.21
C TYR A 228 -10.01 1.13 5.57
N GLU A 229 -9.30 0.55 4.60
CA GLU A 229 -8.01 -0.09 4.86
C GLU A 229 -6.95 0.93 5.29
N LYS A 230 -6.87 2.08 4.60
CA LYS A 230 -5.98 3.20 4.93
C LYS A 230 -4.57 2.73 5.26
N ARG A 231 -3.89 2.12 4.28
CA ARG A 231 -2.58 1.47 4.47
C ARG A 231 -1.49 2.42 4.97
N GLY A 232 -1.44 3.67 4.49
CA GLY A 232 -0.41 4.64 4.86
C GLY A 232 1.00 4.06 4.75
N ILE A 233 1.30 3.38 3.62
CA ILE A 233 2.51 2.58 3.44
C ILE A 233 3.64 3.34 2.75
N ALA A 234 3.31 4.39 2.00
CA ALA A 234 4.28 5.20 1.31
C ALA A 234 5.01 6.13 2.27
N THR A 235 6.34 6.17 2.21
CA THR A 235 7.14 7.12 2.97
C THR A 235 7.16 8.49 2.31
N HIS A 236 7.04 8.54 0.97
CA HIS A 236 6.97 9.77 0.18
C HIS A 236 5.78 9.75 -0.76
N LEU A 237 5.12 10.89 -0.91
CA LEU A 237 3.86 11.07 -1.63
C LEU A 237 3.94 12.28 -2.57
N PRO A 238 3.16 12.27 -3.68
CA PRO A 238 3.08 13.44 -4.55
C PRO A 238 2.33 14.59 -3.86
N VAL A 239 2.94 15.76 -3.83
CA VAL A 239 2.30 17.02 -3.46
C VAL A 239 2.01 17.82 -4.72
N TRP A 240 0.83 18.47 -4.75
CA TRP A 240 0.38 19.26 -5.89
C TRP A 240 0.75 20.72 -5.74
N ASP A 241 1.41 21.26 -6.78
CA ASP A 241 1.62 22.69 -6.95
C ASP A 241 0.52 23.28 -7.83
N LYS A 242 -0.25 24.23 -7.28
CA LYS A 242 -1.39 24.86 -7.94
C LYS A 242 -1.00 25.79 -9.09
N ASP A 243 0.16 26.40 -9.01
CA ASP A 243 0.61 27.45 -9.93
C ASP A 243 1.22 26.81 -11.20
N GLU A 244 1.97 25.71 -11.03
CA GLU A 244 2.59 24.96 -12.13
C GLU A 244 1.60 23.99 -12.82
N CYS A 245 0.48 23.66 -12.18
CA CYS A 245 -0.46 22.66 -12.71
C CYS A 245 -1.26 23.19 -13.91
N ILE A 246 -1.22 22.43 -15.02
CA ILE A 246 -2.00 22.71 -16.24
C ILE A 246 -3.39 22.07 -16.23
N GLN A 247 -3.77 21.35 -15.17
CA GLN A 247 -5.09 20.72 -14.97
C GLN A 247 -5.47 19.70 -16.05
N CYS A 248 -4.51 18.93 -16.56
CA CYS A 248 -4.74 17.92 -17.59
C CYS A 248 -5.31 16.59 -17.08
N ASN A 249 -5.33 16.35 -15.75
CA ASN A 249 -5.80 15.16 -15.04
C ASN A 249 -5.09 13.84 -15.41
N ARG A 250 -3.93 13.88 -16.09
CA ARG A 250 -3.16 12.67 -16.41
C ARG A 250 -2.72 11.91 -15.16
N CYS A 251 -2.34 12.62 -14.10
CA CYS A 251 -1.97 12.03 -12.82
C CYS A 251 -3.13 11.24 -12.17
N SER A 252 -4.35 11.76 -12.24
CA SER A 252 -5.54 11.04 -11.80
C SER A 252 -5.81 9.82 -12.69
N MET A 253 -5.77 10.00 -14.02
CA MET A 253 -6.02 8.92 -14.97
C MET A 253 -5.09 7.73 -14.74
N CYS A 254 -3.77 7.96 -14.61
CA CYS A 254 -2.77 6.91 -14.49
C CYS A 254 -2.61 6.36 -13.07
N CYS A 255 -3.29 6.93 -12.05
CA CYS A 255 -3.18 6.44 -10.69
C CYS A 255 -3.85 5.07 -10.54
N PRO A 256 -3.10 4.00 -10.21
CA PRO A 256 -3.63 2.64 -10.13
C PRO A 256 -4.58 2.43 -8.95
N HIS A 257 -4.56 3.31 -7.96
CA HIS A 257 -5.33 3.16 -6.72
C HIS A 257 -6.44 4.22 -6.56
N ALA A 258 -6.66 5.09 -7.56
CA ALA A 258 -7.59 6.22 -7.47
C ALA A 258 -7.33 7.14 -6.25
N ALA A 259 -6.06 7.18 -5.79
CA ALA A 259 -5.64 7.96 -4.63
C ALA A 259 -5.29 9.42 -4.96
N ILE A 260 -5.25 9.80 -6.24
CA ILE A 260 -5.09 11.19 -6.69
C ILE A 260 -6.31 11.56 -7.54
N ARG A 261 -7.03 12.62 -7.14
CA ARG A 261 -8.32 12.99 -7.72
C ARG A 261 -8.43 14.49 -7.93
N PRO A 262 -8.93 14.92 -9.11
CA PRO A 262 -9.32 16.31 -9.34
C PRO A 262 -10.70 16.56 -8.73
N VAL A 263 -10.88 17.75 -8.19
CA VAL A 263 -12.14 18.25 -7.65
C VAL A 263 -12.50 19.58 -8.34
N LEU A 264 -13.77 19.75 -8.64
CA LEU A 264 -14.35 21.02 -9.14
C LEU A 264 -15.42 21.49 -8.16
N LEU A 265 -15.32 22.76 -7.75
CA LEU A 265 -16.27 23.38 -6.82
C LEU A 265 -16.78 24.68 -7.42
N ILE A 266 -18.07 24.94 -7.24
CA ILE A 266 -18.66 26.27 -7.45
C ILE A 266 -18.53 27.12 -6.17
N GLU A 267 -18.79 28.43 -6.23
CA GLU A 267 -18.60 29.33 -5.10
C GLU A 267 -19.44 28.96 -3.87
N GLU A 268 -20.65 28.41 -4.06
CA GLU A 268 -21.49 27.93 -2.96
C GLU A 268 -20.86 26.72 -2.25
N GLU A 269 -20.34 25.78 -3.01
CA GLU A 269 -19.71 24.55 -2.49
C GLU A 269 -18.42 24.88 -1.70
N LYS A 270 -17.68 25.88 -2.14
CA LYS A 270 -16.47 26.36 -1.42
C LYS A 270 -16.74 26.84 0.00
N LYS A 271 -17.97 27.27 0.29
CA LYS A 271 -18.35 27.69 1.65
C LYS A 271 -18.50 26.52 2.61
N SER A 272 -18.69 25.32 2.07
CA SER A 272 -18.97 24.09 2.83
C SER A 272 -17.74 23.16 2.97
N VAL A 273 -16.62 23.49 2.32
CA VAL A 273 -15.39 22.68 2.44
C VAL A 273 -14.56 23.13 3.64
N PRO A 274 -13.70 22.25 4.17
CA PRO A 274 -12.84 22.56 5.32
C PRO A 274 -11.94 23.78 5.11
N ALA A 275 -11.62 24.46 6.19
CA ALA A 275 -10.65 25.55 6.17
C ALA A 275 -9.29 25.08 5.62
N GLY A 276 -8.65 25.89 4.79
CA GLY A 276 -7.38 25.54 4.15
C GLY A 276 -7.53 24.77 2.82
N PHE A 277 -8.75 24.48 2.38
CA PHE A 277 -8.97 23.87 1.07
C PHE A 277 -8.76 24.90 -0.05
N GLU A 278 -7.52 25.08 -0.48
CA GLU A 278 -7.17 26.02 -1.54
C GLU A 278 -7.60 25.51 -2.92
N THR A 279 -8.12 26.41 -3.76
CA THR A 279 -8.52 26.13 -5.15
C THR A 279 -8.00 27.20 -6.09
N VAL A 280 -7.87 26.88 -7.37
CA VAL A 280 -7.57 27.81 -8.45
C VAL A 280 -8.66 27.80 -9.52
N PRO A 281 -8.81 28.82 -10.35
CA PRO A 281 -9.79 28.80 -11.45
C PRO A 281 -9.62 27.59 -12.34
N ALA A 282 -10.73 26.92 -12.71
CA ALA A 282 -10.69 25.75 -13.57
C ALA A 282 -10.32 26.14 -15.03
N LYS A 283 -9.36 25.41 -15.62
CA LYS A 283 -8.88 25.62 -17.00
C LYS A 283 -9.55 24.67 -17.97
N GLY A 284 -9.96 25.16 -19.15
CA GLY A 284 -10.47 24.35 -20.27
C GLY A 284 -11.91 23.87 -20.12
N LEU A 285 -12.72 24.56 -19.29
CA LEU A 285 -14.16 24.34 -19.14
C LEU A 285 -15.01 25.51 -19.70
N GLY A 286 -14.43 26.40 -20.47
CA GLY A 286 -15.06 27.62 -20.99
C GLY A 286 -14.60 28.88 -20.27
N LYS A 287 -14.79 30.05 -20.93
CA LYS A 287 -14.32 31.34 -20.38
C LYS A 287 -15.10 31.77 -19.13
N ASP A 288 -16.37 31.42 -19.07
CA ASP A 288 -17.29 31.80 -17.98
C ASP A 288 -17.58 30.60 -17.06
N SER A 289 -16.64 29.66 -16.93
CA SER A 289 -16.80 28.48 -16.08
C SER A 289 -16.91 28.89 -14.60
N PRO A 290 -17.97 28.47 -13.88
CA PRO A 290 -18.16 28.81 -12.48
C PRO A 290 -17.24 27.98 -11.54
N TYR A 291 -16.42 27.10 -12.11
CA TYR A 291 -15.67 26.11 -11.34
C TYR A 291 -14.30 26.59 -10.91
N SER A 292 -13.95 26.25 -9.69
CA SER A 292 -12.60 26.25 -9.15
C SER A 292 -12.07 24.80 -9.06
N PHE A 293 -10.79 24.62 -9.28
CA PHE A 293 -10.10 23.33 -9.37
C PHE A 293 -9.12 23.11 -8.23
N ARG A 294 -9.04 21.88 -7.73
CA ARG A 294 -7.95 21.37 -6.90
C ARG A 294 -7.62 19.94 -7.29
N MET A 295 -6.34 19.57 -7.24
CA MET A 295 -5.92 18.18 -7.26
C MET A 295 -5.65 17.73 -5.82
N GLN A 296 -6.30 16.64 -5.40
CA GLN A 296 -6.12 16.06 -4.07
C GLN A 296 -5.43 14.71 -4.12
N VAL A 297 -4.68 14.42 -3.09
CA VAL A 297 -4.01 13.12 -2.88
C VAL A 297 -4.49 12.55 -1.56
N SER A 298 -4.82 11.25 -1.54
CA SER A 298 -5.06 10.51 -0.30
C SER A 298 -3.75 9.95 0.23
N PRO A 299 -3.17 10.46 1.32
CA PRO A 299 -1.91 9.97 1.86
C PRO A 299 -1.96 8.52 2.28
N TYR A 300 -3.05 8.09 2.92
CA TYR A 300 -3.16 6.73 3.43
C TYR A 300 -3.49 5.68 2.36
N ASP A 301 -3.96 6.09 1.18
CA ASP A 301 -4.30 5.17 0.09
C ASP A 301 -3.28 5.22 -1.06
N CYS A 302 -2.37 6.19 -1.06
CA CYS A 302 -1.28 6.29 -2.02
C CYS A 302 -0.17 5.28 -1.70
N LEU A 303 0.37 4.62 -2.74
CA LEU A 303 1.49 3.67 -2.58
C LEU A 303 2.86 4.27 -2.91
N GLY A 304 2.96 5.58 -3.17
CA GLY A 304 4.23 6.23 -3.47
C GLY A 304 4.93 5.75 -4.75
N CYS A 305 4.19 5.15 -5.71
CA CYS A 305 4.77 4.52 -6.89
C CYS A 305 5.38 5.48 -7.93
N GLY A 306 5.09 6.79 -7.83
CA GLY A 306 5.66 7.83 -8.70
C GLY A 306 5.11 7.88 -10.14
N VAL A 307 4.17 7.02 -10.53
CA VAL A 307 3.62 7.00 -11.91
C VAL A 307 2.98 8.33 -12.30
N CYS A 308 2.32 9.00 -11.36
CA CYS A 308 1.71 10.31 -11.59
C CYS A 308 2.74 11.41 -11.91
N LEU A 309 3.94 11.34 -11.32
CA LEU A 309 5.04 12.28 -11.63
C LEU A 309 5.56 12.02 -13.06
N THR A 310 5.81 10.74 -13.40
CA THR A 310 6.27 10.36 -14.74
C THR A 310 5.26 10.75 -15.82
N ALA A 311 3.96 10.65 -15.53
CA ALA A 311 2.90 10.99 -16.46
C ALA A 311 2.61 12.50 -16.54
N CYS A 312 3.09 13.29 -15.59
CA CYS A 312 2.87 14.73 -15.55
C CYS A 312 3.71 15.44 -16.62
N PRO A 313 3.09 16.18 -17.56
CA PRO A 313 3.83 16.90 -18.59
C PRO A 313 4.30 18.30 -18.13
N ALA A 314 3.84 18.76 -16.95
CA ALA A 314 4.20 20.06 -16.38
C ALA A 314 5.26 19.86 -15.31
N GLU A 315 6.44 20.43 -15.54
CA GLU A 315 7.56 20.39 -14.61
C GLU A 315 7.17 21.11 -13.30
N GLY A 316 7.50 20.52 -12.17
CA GLY A 316 7.20 21.09 -10.85
C GLY A 316 5.76 20.94 -10.36
N ALA A 317 4.79 20.64 -11.23
CA ALA A 317 3.37 20.54 -10.84
C ALA A 317 3.08 19.41 -9.84
N LEU A 318 3.93 18.37 -9.79
CA LEU A 318 3.94 17.32 -8.79
C LEU A 318 5.37 17.07 -8.34
N THR A 319 5.61 17.09 -7.04
CA THR A 319 6.89 16.70 -6.42
C THR A 319 6.63 15.72 -5.29
N MET A 320 7.66 14.95 -4.89
CA MET A 320 7.52 14.03 -3.76
C MET A 320 7.88 14.73 -2.46
N THR A 321 7.06 14.54 -1.43
CA THR A 321 7.32 15.00 -0.06
C THR A 321 7.10 13.88 0.95
N SER A 322 7.45 14.10 2.21
CA SER A 322 7.30 13.10 3.26
C SER A 322 5.82 12.78 3.54
N PHE A 323 5.55 11.56 4.00
CA PHE A 323 4.22 11.17 4.45
C PHE A 323 3.73 12.06 5.60
N GLU A 324 4.64 12.43 6.52
CA GLU A 324 4.31 13.25 7.69
C GLU A 324 3.75 14.61 7.28
N ASP A 325 4.37 15.25 6.29
CA ASP A 325 3.92 16.56 5.78
C ASP A 325 2.54 16.48 5.11
N MET A 326 2.21 15.30 4.53
CA MET A 326 0.97 15.09 3.80
C MET A 326 -0.19 14.56 4.66
N LYS A 327 0.04 14.11 5.89
CA LYS A 327 -1.02 13.58 6.77
C LYS A 327 -2.28 14.46 6.86
N PRO A 328 -2.17 15.78 7.00
CA PRO A 328 -3.34 16.67 7.09
C PRO A 328 -4.24 16.64 5.85
N GLU A 329 -3.69 16.33 4.66
CA GLU A 329 -4.43 16.27 3.41
C GLU A 329 -5.47 15.13 3.41
N GLN A 330 -5.33 14.10 4.27
CA GLN A 330 -6.29 13.00 4.34
C GLN A 330 -7.68 13.47 4.75
N THR A 331 -7.78 14.35 5.73
CA THR A 331 -9.08 14.90 6.16
C THR A 331 -9.73 15.68 5.01
N LEU A 332 -8.96 16.52 4.31
CA LEU A 332 -9.46 17.26 3.16
C LEU A 332 -9.91 16.32 2.02
N PHE A 333 -9.16 15.24 1.79
CA PHE A 333 -9.51 14.24 0.78
C PHE A 333 -10.80 13.50 1.14
N ASP A 334 -10.93 13.04 2.38
CA ASP A 334 -12.11 12.30 2.84
C ASP A 334 -13.37 13.18 2.82
N GLU A 335 -13.28 14.44 3.22
CA GLU A 335 -14.41 15.35 3.26
C GLU A 335 -14.81 15.90 1.89
N VAL A 336 -13.89 15.99 0.92
CA VAL A 336 -14.17 16.62 -0.37
C VAL A 336 -14.07 15.63 -1.54
N ALA A 337 -12.93 14.97 -1.77
CA ALA A 337 -12.78 14.07 -2.92
C ALA A 337 -13.57 12.77 -2.79
N MET A 338 -13.92 12.36 -1.57
CA MET A 338 -14.79 11.21 -1.30
C MET A 338 -16.28 11.59 -1.21
N ASN A 339 -16.60 12.87 -1.11
CA ASN A 339 -17.97 13.34 -0.99
C ASN A 339 -18.66 13.43 -2.37
N GLU A 340 -19.67 12.61 -2.58
CA GLU A 340 -20.36 12.50 -3.88
C GLU A 340 -21.13 13.76 -4.27
N SER A 341 -21.46 14.64 -3.32
CA SER A 341 -22.14 15.91 -3.63
C SER A 341 -21.28 16.85 -4.49
N TYR A 342 -19.95 16.67 -4.47
CA TYR A 342 -19.01 17.47 -5.27
C TYR A 342 -18.61 16.82 -6.60
N LEU A 343 -19.16 15.66 -6.95
CA LEU A 343 -18.91 15.02 -8.24
C LEU A 343 -19.57 15.79 -9.40
N LYS A 344 -18.93 15.78 -10.57
CA LYS A 344 -19.36 16.56 -11.74
C LYS A 344 -19.55 15.71 -13.01
N LYS A 345 -19.93 14.43 -12.86
CA LYS A 345 -20.07 13.49 -13.99
C LYS A 345 -21.00 14.03 -15.08
N ASP A 346 -22.21 14.41 -14.71
CA ASP A 346 -23.25 14.80 -15.68
C ASP A 346 -23.33 16.31 -15.94
N VAL A 347 -22.50 17.11 -15.25
CA VAL A 347 -22.51 18.57 -15.31
C VAL A 347 -21.50 19.10 -16.32
N ILE A 348 -20.44 18.35 -16.59
CA ILE A 348 -19.39 18.69 -17.58
C ILE A 348 -19.36 17.65 -18.68
N ASN A 349 -18.86 18.07 -19.87
CA ASN A 349 -18.73 17.15 -21.00
C ASN A 349 -17.71 16.03 -20.68
N ASP A 350 -18.18 14.82 -20.45
CA ASP A 350 -17.42 13.62 -20.10
C ASP A 350 -16.80 12.88 -21.31
N LYS A 351 -16.94 13.39 -22.54
CA LYS A 351 -16.39 12.77 -23.75
C LYS A 351 -14.86 12.81 -23.86
N SER A 352 -14.18 13.42 -22.90
CA SER A 352 -12.72 13.43 -22.84
C SER A 352 -12.21 12.70 -21.61
N VAL A 353 -11.08 11.99 -21.71
CA VAL A 353 -10.42 11.33 -20.59
C VAL A 353 -10.15 12.29 -19.44
N LYS A 354 -9.83 13.56 -19.74
CA LYS A 354 -9.66 14.62 -18.74
C LYS A 354 -10.91 14.79 -17.88
N ASN A 355 -12.07 14.91 -18.51
CA ASN A 355 -13.30 15.27 -17.80
C ASN A 355 -13.93 14.08 -17.07
N VAL A 356 -13.76 12.86 -17.59
CA VAL A 356 -14.17 11.63 -16.91
C VAL A 356 -13.53 11.50 -15.52
N GLN A 357 -12.34 12.07 -15.30
CA GLN A 357 -11.69 12.01 -13.99
C GLN A 357 -12.42 12.75 -12.87
N PHE A 358 -13.41 13.61 -13.18
CA PHE A 358 -14.29 14.25 -12.21
C PHE A 358 -15.49 13.36 -11.81
N ALA A 359 -15.65 12.20 -12.44
CA ALA A 359 -16.63 11.20 -12.04
C ALA A 359 -16.12 10.29 -10.92
N LYS A 360 -17.05 9.72 -10.14
CA LYS A 360 -16.73 8.72 -9.11
C LYS A 360 -16.03 7.52 -9.74
N PRO A 361 -14.86 7.12 -9.24
CA PRO A 361 -14.31 5.82 -9.55
C PRO A 361 -15.04 4.76 -8.72
N TYR A 362 -15.75 3.82 -9.37
CA TYR A 362 -16.37 2.69 -8.69
C TYR A 362 -15.39 1.54 -8.45
N PHE A 363 -14.13 1.73 -8.80
CA PHE A 363 -13.01 0.86 -8.46
C PHE A 363 -11.90 1.72 -7.86
N GLN A 364 -11.59 1.50 -6.56
CA GLN A 364 -10.67 2.35 -5.82
C GLN A 364 -9.93 1.59 -4.72
N PHE A 365 -8.73 2.03 -4.41
CA PHE A 365 -7.90 1.55 -3.30
C PHE A 365 -7.70 0.03 -3.31
N SER A 366 -7.49 -0.53 -4.51
CA SER A 366 -7.35 -1.96 -4.72
C SER A 366 -6.05 -2.53 -4.15
N ALA A 367 -5.98 -3.85 -4.02
CA ALA A 367 -4.78 -4.59 -3.62
C ALA A 367 -3.75 -4.74 -4.76
N ALA A 368 -3.84 -3.97 -5.83
CA ALA A 368 -2.99 -4.05 -7.01
C ALA A 368 -1.53 -3.66 -6.75
N CYS A 369 -0.66 -4.05 -7.67
CA CYS A 369 0.74 -3.64 -7.65
C CYS A 369 0.90 -2.11 -7.69
N ALA A 370 1.93 -1.61 -7.05
CA ALA A 370 2.37 -0.23 -7.22
C ALA A 370 2.69 0.02 -8.70
N GLY A 371 2.03 1.03 -9.30
CA GLY A 371 2.19 1.33 -10.72
C GLY A 371 1.45 0.38 -11.68
N CYS A 372 0.46 -0.39 -11.21
CA CYS A 372 -0.34 -1.29 -12.04
C CYS A 372 -1.05 -0.53 -13.16
N ALA A 373 -0.86 -0.95 -14.41
CA ALA A 373 -1.54 -0.35 -15.56
C ALA A 373 -2.96 -0.89 -15.75
N GLU A 374 -3.23 -2.14 -15.37
CA GLU A 374 -4.54 -2.77 -15.53
C GLU A 374 -5.64 -2.04 -14.76
N THR A 375 -5.37 -1.66 -13.51
CA THR A 375 -6.34 -0.94 -12.68
C THR A 375 -6.74 0.42 -13.23
N THR A 376 -5.91 1.04 -14.06
CA THR A 376 -6.25 2.32 -14.72
C THR A 376 -7.38 2.15 -15.73
N TYR A 377 -7.41 1.03 -16.47
CA TYR A 377 -8.49 0.70 -17.38
C TYR A 377 -9.77 0.35 -16.62
N ILE A 378 -9.67 -0.49 -15.58
CA ILE A 378 -10.81 -0.86 -14.74
C ILE A 378 -11.43 0.40 -14.12
N LYS A 379 -10.60 1.29 -13.60
CA LYS A 379 -11.06 2.57 -13.04
C LYS A 379 -11.79 3.41 -14.08
N LEU A 380 -11.20 3.60 -15.27
CA LEU A 380 -11.81 4.40 -16.35
C LEU A 380 -13.16 3.83 -16.78
N LEU A 381 -13.25 2.51 -16.99
CA LEU A 381 -14.51 1.83 -17.30
C LEU A 381 -15.53 2.01 -16.17
N SER A 382 -15.10 1.90 -14.92
CA SER A 382 -15.96 2.08 -13.76
C SER A 382 -16.46 3.53 -13.64
N GLN A 383 -15.67 4.53 -14.00
CA GLN A 383 -16.11 5.93 -14.03
C GLN A 383 -17.17 6.20 -15.12
N LEU A 384 -17.08 5.49 -16.25
CA LEU A 384 -18.02 5.63 -17.36
C LEU A 384 -19.32 4.84 -17.16
N PHE A 385 -19.24 3.63 -16.62
CA PHE A 385 -20.31 2.64 -16.64
C PHE A 385 -20.56 1.96 -15.30
N GLY A 386 -19.82 2.30 -14.23
CA GLY A 386 -19.80 1.57 -12.95
C GLY A 386 -21.16 1.47 -12.27
N ASP A 387 -22.05 2.42 -12.50
CA ASP A 387 -23.42 2.42 -12.00
C ASP A 387 -24.31 1.29 -12.56
N ARG A 388 -23.86 0.62 -13.66
CA ARG A 388 -24.63 -0.40 -14.39
C ARG A 388 -23.80 -1.52 -15.00
N MET A 389 -22.54 -1.72 -14.55
CA MET A 389 -21.67 -2.77 -15.07
C MET A 389 -21.98 -4.14 -14.44
N TYR A 390 -21.83 -5.17 -15.25
CA TYR A 390 -21.71 -6.56 -14.81
C TYR A 390 -20.29 -7.04 -15.12
N ILE A 391 -19.65 -7.68 -14.14
CA ILE A 391 -18.25 -8.07 -14.21
C ILE A 391 -18.09 -9.51 -13.74
N GLY A 392 -17.57 -10.38 -14.60
CA GLY A 392 -17.15 -11.74 -14.24
C GLY A 392 -15.61 -11.80 -14.24
N ASN A 393 -15.03 -12.24 -13.16
CA ASN A 393 -13.58 -12.44 -13.01
C ASN A 393 -13.24 -13.92 -12.84
N ALA A 394 -12.40 -14.44 -13.73
CA ALA A 394 -11.74 -15.73 -13.53
C ALA A 394 -10.39 -15.54 -12.82
N ALA A 395 -9.73 -16.65 -12.46
CA ALA A 395 -8.43 -16.61 -11.78
C ALA A 395 -7.39 -15.84 -12.59
N GLY A 396 -6.73 -14.87 -11.95
CA GLY A 396 -5.72 -14.01 -12.55
C GLY A 396 -5.50 -12.73 -11.73
N CYS A 397 -4.84 -11.73 -12.33
CA CYS A 397 -4.61 -10.46 -11.65
C CYS A 397 -5.90 -9.71 -11.34
N SER A 398 -6.85 -9.63 -12.28
CA SER A 398 -8.11 -8.94 -12.07
C SER A 398 -8.92 -9.51 -10.90
N SER A 399 -8.90 -10.83 -10.73
CA SER A 399 -9.53 -11.49 -9.58
C SER A 399 -8.78 -11.21 -8.27
N ALA A 400 -7.46 -11.30 -8.29
CA ALA A 400 -6.65 -11.10 -7.07
C ALA A 400 -6.73 -9.66 -6.53
N ILE A 401 -6.87 -8.65 -7.41
CA ILE A 401 -6.95 -7.23 -7.02
C ILE A 401 -8.36 -6.76 -6.69
N SER A 402 -9.38 -7.49 -7.09
CA SER A 402 -10.79 -7.15 -6.85
C SER A 402 -11.49 -8.10 -5.88
N GLY A 403 -11.03 -9.34 -5.74
CA GLY A 403 -11.64 -10.39 -4.90
C GLY A 403 -10.81 -10.78 -3.67
N GLY A 404 -9.84 -9.97 -3.28
CA GLY A 404 -9.03 -10.21 -2.06
C GLY A 404 -9.81 -9.89 -0.79
N ALA A 405 -10.86 -10.68 -0.51
CA ALA A 405 -11.68 -10.48 0.68
C ALA A 405 -10.80 -10.45 1.96
N PRO A 406 -11.11 -9.56 2.91
CA PRO A 406 -12.28 -8.67 3.00
C PRO A 406 -12.12 -7.31 2.31
N ILE A 407 -11.07 -7.09 1.51
CA ILE A 407 -10.75 -5.81 0.87
C ILE A 407 -11.33 -5.82 -0.55
N LEU A 408 -12.48 -5.17 -0.72
CA LEU A 408 -13.18 -5.09 -2.00
C LEU A 408 -13.14 -3.68 -2.56
N PRO A 409 -12.49 -3.47 -3.73
CA PRO A 409 -12.29 -2.15 -4.33
C PRO A 409 -13.48 -1.64 -5.13
N TYR A 410 -14.36 -2.52 -5.62
CA TYR A 410 -15.62 -2.10 -6.23
C TYR A 410 -16.53 -1.51 -5.18
N CYS A 411 -17.15 -0.37 -5.46
CA CYS A 411 -18.00 0.34 -4.51
C CYS A 411 -19.33 0.78 -5.15
N LYS A 412 -20.26 1.23 -4.30
CA LYS A 412 -21.55 1.80 -4.70
C LYS A 412 -21.54 3.31 -4.49
N ASP A 413 -22.44 4.00 -5.20
CA ASP A 413 -22.77 5.40 -4.94
C ASP A 413 -23.75 5.53 -3.76
N CYS A 414 -24.07 6.78 -3.39
CA CYS A 414 -25.01 7.09 -2.32
C CYS A 414 -26.46 6.64 -2.60
N GLN A 415 -26.78 6.28 -3.85
CA GLN A 415 -28.08 5.74 -4.25
C GLN A 415 -28.08 4.20 -4.24
N GLY A 416 -26.95 3.57 -3.98
CA GLY A 416 -26.79 2.13 -3.95
C GLY A 416 -26.45 1.49 -5.30
N HIS A 417 -26.22 2.28 -6.35
CA HIS A 417 -25.79 1.78 -7.65
C HIS A 417 -24.29 1.51 -7.66
N GLY A 418 -23.89 0.47 -8.35
CA GLY A 418 -22.48 0.08 -8.50
C GLY A 418 -22.35 -1.20 -9.32
N PRO A 419 -21.13 -1.64 -9.64
CA PRO A 419 -20.93 -2.86 -10.40
C PRO A 419 -21.51 -4.08 -9.68
N ALA A 420 -22.25 -4.92 -10.42
CA ALA A 420 -22.49 -6.29 -10.01
C ALA A 420 -21.30 -7.11 -10.49
N TRP A 421 -20.55 -7.73 -9.57
CA TRP A 421 -19.35 -8.46 -9.93
C TRP A 421 -19.30 -9.81 -9.22
N GLU A 422 -18.68 -10.76 -9.88
CA GLU A 422 -18.44 -12.09 -9.39
C GLU A 422 -16.97 -12.46 -9.57
N HIS A 423 -16.47 -13.22 -8.62
CA HIS A 423 -15.15 -13.83 -8.67
C HIS A 423 -15.27 -15.31 -8.35
N SER A 424 -15.09 -16.14 -9.36
CA SER A 424 -15.23 -17.58 -9.25
C SER A 424 -14.28 -18.31 -10.21
N LEU A 425 -14.46 -19.61 -10.32
CA LEU A 425 -13.83 -20.42 -11.34
C LEU A 425 -14.42 -20.12 -12.73
N PHE A 426 -13.76 -20.61 -13.78
CA PHE A 426 -14.12 -20.28 -15.16
C PHE A 426 -15.57 -20.67 -15.49
N GLU A 427 -16.04 -21.79 -15.01
CA GLU A 427 -17.38 -22.31 -15.26
C GLU A 427 -18.46 -21.39 -14.73
N ASP A 428 -18.35 -20.98 -13.47
CA ASP A 428 -19.35 -20.10 -12.82
C ASP A 428 -19.39 -18.71 -13.49
N ASN A 429 -18.22 -18.18 -13.86
CA ASN A 429 -18.16 -16.92 -14.62
C ASN A 429 -18.78 -17.05 -16.02
N ALA A 430 -18.62 -18.21 -16.67
CA ALA A 430 -19.27 -18.46 -17.97
C ALA A 430 -20.79 -18.49 -17.84
N GLU A 431 -21.32 -19.10 -16.80
CA GLU A 431 -22.76 -19.12 -16.50
C GLU A 431 -23.30 -17.72 -16.21
N PHE A 432 -22.63 -16.95 -15.35
CA PHE A 432 -22.98 -15.59 -15.02
C PHE A 432 -23.03 -14.69 -16.26
N LEU A 433 -22.03 -14.74 -17.13
CA LEU A 433 -21.99 -13.97 -18.36
C LEU A 433 -22.96 -14.47 -19.42
N SER A 434 -23.26 -15.77 -19.44
CA SER A 434 -24.24 -16.36 -20.36
C SER A 434 -25.65 -15.83 -20.13
N LEU A 435 -26.04 -15.61 -18.89
CA LEU A 435 -27.35 -15.00 -18.56
C LEU A 435 -27.51 -13.61 -19.17
N ILE A 436 -26.44 -12.82 -19.25
CA ILE A 436 -26.46 -11.51 -19.91
C ILE A 436 -26.75 -11.66 -21.40
N HIS A 437 -26.09 -12.61 -22.07
CA HIS A 437 -26.31 -12.88 -23.50
C HIS A 437 -27.71 -13.42 -23.79
N ILE A 438 -28.29 -14.20 -22.89
CA ILE A 438 -29.66 -14.73 -23.04
C ILE A 438 -30.70 -13.62 -22.88
N SER A 439 -30.47 -12.66 -22.00
CA SER A 439 -31.43 -11.57 -21.73
C SER A 439 -31.36 -10.42 -22.76
N GLU A 440 -30.25 -10.22 -23.44
CA GLU A 440 -30.06 -9.15 -24.43
C GLU A 440 -30.96 -9.26 -25.68
N PRO A 441 -31.17 -10.44 -26.31
CA PRO A 441 -32.01 -10.55 -27.49
C PRO A 441 -33.47 -10.17 -27.28
N THR A 442 -33.97 -10.27 -26.05
CA THR A 442 -35.40 -9.96 -25.74
C THR A 442 -35.66 -8.45 -25.64
N ARG A 443 -34.60 -7.60 -25.56
CA ARG A 443 -34.74 -6.14 -25.54
C ARG A 443 -34.71 -5.49 -26.92
N ARG A 444 -34.42 -6.24 -27.98
CA ARG A 444 -34.36 -5.77 -29.36
C ARG A 444 -35.59 -6.09 -30.17
N SER A 445 -36.60 -6.69 -29.59
CA SER A 445 -37.93 -6.90 -30.11
C SER A 445 -38.93 -6.01 -29.35
#